data_7eacd46aa6889c2aa97774626ed32ae7
#
_entry.id   7eacd46aa6889c2aa97774626ed32ae7
#
_cell.length_a   1.000
_cell.length_b   1.000
_cell.length_c   1.000
_cell.angle_alpha   90.00
_cell.angle_beta   90.00
_cell.angle_gamma   90.00
#
_symmetry.space_group_name_H-M   'P 1'
#
loop_
_entity.id
_entity.type
_entity.pdbx_description
1 polymer ?
#
loop_
_entity_poly.entity_id
_entity_poly.type
_entity_poly.pdbx_seq_one_letter_code
_entity_poly.pdbx_strand_id
1 'polypeptide(L)'
;MAEITFDDFLKVDIRVGRVVRAEPYPEARKPAIKLWIDFGPEIGEKKTSAQITAHYTPESLTGRQVIAVVNFPPRQIGRFMSEVLVLGLSDGQGDIVLLSPDQDVPVGERMH
;
A
#
# COMPACT_ATOMS: atom_id res chain seq x y z
N MET A 1 -22.20 -14.83 3.85
CA MET A 1 -20.86 -14.51 3.28
C MET A 1 -20.42 -15.69 2.43
N ALA A 2 -19.94 -15.42 1.21
CA ALA A 2 -19.46 -16.48 0.34
C ALA A 2 -18.15 -17.07 0.88
N GLU A 3 -18.04 -18.39 0.85
CA GLU A 3 -16.80 -19.05 1.25
C GLU A 3 -15.80 -19.02 0.11
N ILE A 4 -14.51 -18.98 0.45
CA ILE A 4 -13.43 -19.12 -0.49
C ILE A 4 -12.55 -20.29 -0.07
N THR A 5 -11.72 -20.77 -0.99
CA THR A 5 -10.72 -21.80 -0.68
C THR A 5 -9.39 -21.14 -0.30
N PHE A 6 -8.52 -21.93 0.30
CA PHE A 6 -7.15 -21.47 0.56
C PHE A 6 -6.42 -21.13 -0.74
N ASP A 7 -6.67 -21.88 -1.81
CA ASP A 7 -6.10 -21.57 -3.13
C ASP A 7 -6.56 -20.22 -3.65
N ASP A 8 -7.79 -19.82 -3.38
CA ASP A 8 -8.27 -18.48 -3.73
C ASP A 8 -7.47 -17.39 -3.02
N PHE A 9 -7.19 -17.59 -1.73
CA PHE A 9 -6.35 -16.67 -0.97
C PHE A 9 -4.93 -16.59 -1.55
N LEU A 10 -4.36 -17.71 -1.97
CA LEU A 10 -3.01 -17.73 -2.52
C LEU A 10 -2.87 -17.00 -3.86
N LYS A 11 -3.97 -16.74 -4.55
CA LYS A 11 -3.94 -15.93 -5.79
C LYS A 11 -3.65 -14.47 -5.53
N VAL A 12 -3.89 -13.99 -4.31
CA VAL A 12 -3.63 -12.60 -3.93
C VAL A 12 -2.25 -12.56 -3.29
N ASP A 13 -1.31 -11.89 -3.94
CA ASP A 13 0.06 -11.78 -3.43
C ASP A 13 0.16 -10.52 -2.57
N ILE A 14 0.19 -10.72 -1.24
CA ILE A 14 0.21 -9.64 -0.26
C ILE A 14 1.57 -9.63 0.41
N ARG A 15 2.26 -8.49 0.37
CA ARG A 15 3.62 -8.35 0.88
C ARG A 15 3.74 -7.16 1.81
N VAL A 16 4.71 -7.24 2.71
CA VAL A 16 5.12 -6.08 3.50
C VAL A 16 6.20 -5.32 2.75
N GLY A 17 6.10 -3.99 2.76
CA GLY A 17 7.13 -3.12 2.20
C GLY A 17 7.39 -1.94 3.13
N ARG A 18 8.50 -1.26 2.91
CA ARG A 18 8.85 -0.06 3.66
C ARG A 18 8.74 1.16 2.76
N VAL A 19 8.03 2.17 3.23
CA VAL A 19 7.95 3.44 2.51
C VAL A 19 9.31 4.12 2.56
N VAL A 20 9.93 4.29 1.40
CA VAL A 20 11.24 4.94 1.30
C VAL A 20 11.13 6.41 0.89
N ARG A 21 9.98 6.79 0.32
CA ARG A 21 9.72 8.16 -0.09
C ARG A 21 8.22 8.39 -0.16
N ALA A 22 7.76 9.58 0.23
CA ALA A 22 6.36 9.96 0.12
C ALA A 22 6.27 11.43 -0.27
N GLU A 23 5.29 11.78 -1.12
CA GLU A 23 5.08 13.14 -1.61
C GLU A 23 3.58 13.43 -1.71
N PRO A 24 3.17 14.69 -1.52
CA PRO A 24 1.79 15.06 -1.80
C PRO A 24 1.46 14.84 -3.29
N TYR A 25 0.21 14.53 -3.57
CA TYR A 25 -0.27 14.42 -4.95
C TYR A 25 -1.42 15.41 -5.17
N PRO A 26 -1.13 16.71 -5.30
CA PRO A 26 -2.18 17.73 -5.42
C PRO A 26 -2.95 17.66 -6.73
N GLU A 27 -2.36 17.10 -7.80
CA GLU A 27 -3.00 16.96 -9.10
C GLU A 27 -4.03 15.84 -9.15
N ALA A 28 -4.07 14.97 -8.13
CA ALA A 28 -5.07 13.92 -8.07
C ALA A 28 -6.46 14.52 -7.86
N ARG A 29 -7.47 13.83 -8.38
CA ARG A 29 -8.87 14.26 -8.30
C ARG A 29 -9.33 14.48 -6.86
N LYS A 30 -8.88 13.62 -5.95
CA LYS A 30 -9.08 13.74 -4.50
C LYS A 30 -7.71 13.81 -3.84
N PRO A 31 -7.59 14.49 -2.69
CA PRO A 31 -6.31 14.57 -1.99
C PRO A 31 -5.70 13.17 -1.79
N ALA A 32 -4.44 13.02 -2.18
CA ALA A 32 -3.74 11.75 -2.10
C ALA A 32 -2.28 11.97 -1.77
N ILE A 33 -1.58 10.89 -1.46
CA ILE A 33 -0.15 10.88 -1.22
C ILE A 33 0.47 9.83 -2.15
N LYS A 34 1.53 10.21 -2.85
CA LYS A 34 2.34 9.28 -3.62
C LYS A 34 3.32 8.59 -2.70
N LEU A 35 3.46 7.28 -2.87
CA LEU A 35 4.35 6.45 -2.06
C LEU A 35 5.30 5.68 -2.97
N TRP A 36 6.56 5.61 -2.57
CA TRP A 36 7.55 4.69 -3.13
C TRP A 36 7.93 3.72 -2.04
N ILE A 37 7.79 2.42 -2.32
CA ILE A 37 7.82 1.36 -1.31
C ILE A 37 8.82 0.30 -1.74
N ASP A 38 9.74 -0.03 -0.84
CA ASP A 38 10.71 -1.11 -1.05
C ASP A 38 10.12 -2.43 -0.57
N PHE A 39 9.95 -3.37 -1.50
CA PHE A 39 9.46 -4.72 -1.21
C PHE A 39 10.57 -5.76 -1.25
N GLY A 40 11.81 -5.35 -1.16
CA GLY A 40 12.95 -6.26 -1.15
C GLY A 40 13.46 -6.63 -2.54
N PRO A 41 14.52 -7.43 -2.62
CA PRO A 41 15.20 -7.68 -3.90
C PRO A 41 14.40 -8.49 -4.92
N GLU A 42 13.45 -9.30 -4.46
CA GLU A 42 12.61 -10.11 -5.36
C GLU A 42 11.61 -9.25 -6.14
N ILE A 43 10.95 -8.34 -5.46
CA ILE A 43 9.88 -7.51 -6.05
C ILE A 43 10.41 -6.13 -6.42
N GLY A 44 11.33 -5.59 -5.61
CA GLY A 44 11.93 -4.28 -5.84
C GLY A 44 11.08 -3.14 -5.31
N GLU A 45 11.41 -1.94 -5.74
CA GLU A 45 10.68 -0.74 -5.37
C GLU A 45 9.47 -0.56 -6.28
N LYS A 46 8.33 -0.29 -5.67
CA LYS A 46 7.08 -0.02 -6.38
C LYS A 46 6.50 1.31 -5.91
N LYS A 47 5.71 1.94 -6.77
CA LYS A 47 5.06 3.20 -6.43
C LYS A 47 3.54 3.04 -6.48
N THR A 48 2.87 3.85 -5.67
CA THR A 48 1.41 3.89 -5.64
C THR A 48 0.95 5.25 -5.15
N SER A 49 -0.32 5.57 -5.36
CA SER A 49 -0.96 6.70 -4.70
C SER A 49 -2.10 6.20 -3.84
N ALA A 50 -2.34 6.89 -2.72
CA ALA A 50 -3.38 6.49 -1.80
C ALA A 50 -4.08 7.72 -1.21
N GLN A 51 -5.41 7.63 -1.06
CA GLN A 51 -6.22 8.69 -0.47
C GLN A 51 -6.23 8.55 1.04
N ILE A 52 -5.12 8.91 1.67
CA ILE A 52 -4.86 8.68 3.10
C ILE A 52 -4.45 9.97 3.83
N THR A 53 -4.89 11.13 3.34
CA THR A 53 -4.45 12.42 3.87
C THR A 53 -5.07 12.79 5.21
N ALA A 54 -6.12 12.09 5.66
CA ALA A 54 -6.77 12.41 6.93
C ALA A 54 -5.89 12.07 8.14
N HIS A 55 -5.15 10.94 8.09
CA HIS A 55 -4.35 10.46 9.23
C HIS A 55 -2.85 10.53 8.98
N TYR A 56 -2.41 10.81 7.75
CA TYR A 56 -0.99 10.71 7.39
C TYR A 56 -0.49 11.93 6.66
N THR A 57 0.80 12.19 6.84
CA THR A 57 1.57 13.14 6.05
C THR A 57 2.71 12.39 5.38
N PRO A 58 3.34 12.94 4.32
CA PRO A 58 4.53 12.31 3.75
C PRO A 58 5.61 12.02 4.79
N GLU A 59 5.80 12.91 5.75
CA GLU A 59 6.81 12.76 6.81
C GLU A 59 6.48 11.61 7.76
N SER A 60 5.20 11.43 8.10
CA SER A 60 4.79 10.35 9.00
C SER A 60 4.83 8.98 8.35
N LEU A 61 4.81 8.93 7.01
CA LEU A 61 4.80 7.68 6.25
C LEU A 61 6.20 7.16 5.96
N THR A 62 7.15 8.04 5.72
CA THR A 62 8.51 7.63 5.33
C THR A 62 9.16 6.82 6.46
N GLY A 63 9.67 5.64 6.12
CA GLY A 63 10.24 4.70 7.08
C GLY A 63 9.26 3.70 7.66
N ARG A 64 7.96 3.88 7.42
CA ARG A 64 6.91 3.01 7.95
C ARG A 64 6.75 1.75 7.11
N GLN A 65 6.49 0.61 7.75
CA GLN A 65 6.09 -0.58 7.03
C GLN A 65 4.61 -0.56 6.71
N VAL A 66 4.26 -1.00 5.50
CA VAL A 66 2.89 -1.09 5.01
C VAL A 66 2.65 -2.47 4.41
N ILE A 67 1.39 -2.84 4.25
CA ILE A 67 0.98 -4.11 3.67
C ILE A 67 0.29 -3.79 2.34
N ALA A 68 0.68 -4.48 1.27
CA ALA A 68 0.14 -4.18 -0.06
C ALA A 68 -0.06 -5.44 -0.89
N VAL A 69 -1.08 -5.39 -1.77
CA VAL A 69 -1.25 -6.37 -2.84
C VAL A 69 -0.33 -5.96 -3.98
N VAL A 70 0.56 -6.86 -4.40
CA VAL A 70 1.61 -6.54 -5.37
C VAL A 70 1.38 -7.15 -6.75
N ASN A 71 0.32 -7.95 -6.94
CA ASN A 71 0.09 -8.62 -8.21
C ASN A 71 -1.16 -8.16 -8.97
N PHE A 72 -1.61 -6.93 -8.74
CA PHE A 72 -2.57 -6.27 -9.63
C PHE A 72 -1.85 -5.68 -10.84
N PRO A 73 -2.52 -5.61 -12.01
CA PRO A 73 -1.99 -4.78 -13.10
C PRO A 73 -1.87 -3.32 -12.65
N PRO A 74 -0.87 -2.58 -13.14
CA PRO A 74 -0.74 -1.16 -12.82
C PRO A 74 -2.00 -0.39 -13.23
N ARG A 75 -2.37 0.60 -12.42
CA ARG A 75 -3.54 1.45 -12.64
C ARG A 75 -3.11 2.90 -12.76
N GLN A 76 -3.57 3.57 -13.81
CA GLN A 76 -3.28 4.99 -13.99
C GLN A 76 -4.19 5.86 -13.12
N ILE A 77 -3.58 6.71 -12.29
CA ILE A 77 -4.26 7.69 -11.45
C ILE A 77 -3.75 9.06 -11.87
N GLY A 78 -4.52 9.76 -12.70
CA GLY A 78 -4.05 10.96 -13.35
C GLY A 78 -2.88 10.64 -14.28
N ARG A 79 -1.72 11.26 -14.08
CA ARG A 79 -0.49 10.97 -14.82
C ARG A 79 0.44 10.02 -14.09
N PHE A 80 -0.02 9.45 -12.98
CA PHE A 80 0.80 8.61 -12.11
C PHE A 80 0.32 7.17 -12.22
N MET A 81 1.26 6.22 -12.41
CA MET A 81 0.93 4.80 -12.46
C MET A 81 1.04 4.21 -11.06
N SER A 82 -0.10 3.74 -10.55
CA SER A 82 -0.17 3.03 -9.28
C SER A 82 0.09 1.54 -9.54
N GLU A 83 1.17 1.02 -8.97
CA GLU A 83 1.64 -0.34 -9.27
C GLU A 83 1.21 -1.38 -8.24
N VAL A 84 0.84 -0.93 -7.03
CA VAL A 84 0.41 -1.81 -5.94
C VAL A 84 -0.79 -1.19 -5.23
N LEU A 85 -1.49 -2.00 -4.44
CA LEU A 85 -2.59 -1.53 -3.60
C LEU A 85 -2.18 -1.63 -2.14
N VAL A 86 -1.95 -0.50 -1.49
CA VAL A 86 -1.70 -0.45 -0.05
C VAL A 86 -3.02 -0.68 0.69
N LEU A 87 -3.00 -1.60 1.65
CA LEU A 87 -4.21 -2.03 2.35
C LEU A 87 -4.46 -1.20 3.60
N GLY A 88 -5.74 -0.95 3.87
CA GLY A 88 -6.17 -0.22 5.04
C GLY A 88 -7.59 -0.55 5.42
N LEU A 89 -8.01 0.03 6.53
CA LEU A 89 -9.35 -0.13 7.08
C LEU A 89 -9.96 1.25 7.29
N SER A 90 -11.29 1.33 7.19
CA SER A 90 -11.99 2.57 7.52
C SER A 90 -12.03 2.76 9.03
N ASP A 91 -11.84 4.00 9.49
CA ASP A 91 -11.86 4.36 10.91
C ASP A 91 -13.27 4.56 11.48
N GLY A 92 -14.30 4.23 10.71
CA GLY A 92 -15.68 4.48 11.11
C GLY A 92 -16.23 5.82 10.62
N GLN A 93 -15.38 6.71 10.15
CA GLN A 93 -15.77 8.01 9.56
C GLN A 93 -15.45 8.05 8.06
N GLY A 94 -14.98 6.93 7.50
CA GLY A 94 -14.64 6.84 6.09
C GLY A 94 -13.19 7.14 5.75
N ASP A 95 -12.38 7.50 6.74
CA ASP A 95 -10.96 7.77 6.52
C ASP A 95 -10.14 6.48 6.73
N ILE A 96 -9.05 6.37 6.00
CA ILE A 96 -8.29 5.13 5.94
C ILE A 96 -7.18 5.10 6.99
N VAL A 97 -7.14 4.00 7.74
CA VAL A 97 -6.04 3.64 8.63
C VAL A 97 -5.31 2.47 7.99
N LEU A 98 -4.01 2.61 7.77
CA LEU A 98 -3.21 1.61 7.08
C LEU A 98 -2.94 0.38 7.94
N LEU A 99 -2.83 -0.77 7.28
CA LEU A 99 -2.33 -1.98 7.92
C LEU A 99 -0.81 -1.92 8.02
N SER A 100 -0.28 -2.40 9.13
CA SER A 100 1.16 -2.58 9.30
C SER A 100 1.39 -3.81 10.19
N PRO A 101 2.56 -4.48 10.08
CA PRO A 101 2.84 -5.57 11.00
C PRO A 101 3.05 -5.01 12.41
N ASP A 102 2.65 -5.78 13.42
CA ASP A 102 2.81 -5.40 14.83
C ASP A 102 4.28 -5.18 15.20
N GLN A 103 5.16 -5.94 14.59
CA GLN A 103 6.61 -5.82 14.76
C GLN A 103 7.26 -5.70 13.38
N ASP A 104 8.44 -5.10 13.35
CA ASP A 104 9.18 -4.96 12.10
C ASP A 104 9.56 -6.34 11.57
N VAL A 105 9.35 -6.54 10.27
CA VAL A 105 9.70 -7.80 9.59
C VAL A 105 10.53 -7.48 8.34
N PRO A 106 11.28 -8.45 7.79
CA PRO A 106 12.00 -8.20 6.55
C PRO A 106 11.05 -7.81 5.42
N VAL A 107 11.44 -6.78 4.65
CA VAL A 107 10.64 -6.35 3.52
C VAL A 107 10.54 -7.45 2.46
N GLY A 108 9.37 -7.57 1.84
CA GLY A 108 9.10 -8.60 0.85
C GLY A 108 8.51 -9.88 1.42
N GLU A 109 8.43 -10.01 2.74
CA GLU A 109 7.75 -11.18 3.33
C GLU A 109 6.30 -11.22 2.89
N ARG A 110 5.86 -12.41 2.49
CA ARG A 110 4.50 -12.64 2.00
C ARG A 110 3.56 -12.94 3.15
N MET A 111 2.40 -12.32 3.11
CA MET A 111 1.32 -12.61 4.06
C MET A 111 0.76 -14.02 3.85
N HIS A 112 0.52 -14.71 4.93
CA HIS A 112 0.00 -16.07 4.88
C HIS A 112 -0.94 -16.35 6.04
#